data_023f20c25258ab26a25f6a089afb5aa7
#
_entry.id   023f20c25258ab26a25f6a089afb5aa7
#
_cell.length_a   1.000
_cell.length_b   1.000
_cell.length_c   1.000
_cell.angle_alpha   90.00
_cell.angle_beta   90.00
_cell.angle_gamma   90.00
#
_symmetry.space_group_name_H-M   'P 1'
#
loop_
_entity.id
_entity.type
_entity.pdbx_description
1 polymer ?
#
loop_
_entity_poly.entity_id
_entity_poly.type
_entity_poly.pdbx_seq_one_letter_code
_entity_poly.pdbx_strand_id
1 'polypeptide(L)'
;VRILTRNIAIREEQNWLETLKNAISDPKILLKTLNLPVEDFAEDIVARKLFAMRVPLPFVEKMEKGNPKDPLFLQVMTAQQEFIEAEGFSQDPLDEQQKNAVPNILHKYQNRLLFMAKGGCAVNCRYCFRRHFPYDQNPGNKTSWQQAIDYIATHPEIEEVIFSGGDPMMAKDSEWAWLLERXXXX
;
A
#
# COMPACT_ATOMS: atom_id res chain seq x y z
N VAL A 1 -19.98 -6.53 23.36
CA VAL A 1 -19.32 -7.01 22.13
C VAL A 1 -20.43 -7.30 21.11
N ARG A 2 -20.40 -6.57 19.99
CA ARG A 2 -21.39 -6.75 18.93
C ARG A 2 -20.92 -7.87 18.01
N ILE A 3 -21.60 -8.98 18.04
CA ILE A 3 -21.28 -10.10 17.16
C ILE A 3 -21.81 -9.76 15.76
N LEU A 4 -20.92 -9.58 14.82
CA LEU A 4 -21.29 -9.38 13.42
C LEU A 4 -21.77 -10.72 12.85
N THR A 5 -22.95 -10.73 12.26
CA THR A 5 -23.43 -11.91 11.57
C THR A 5 -22.61 -12.14 10.29
N ARG A 6 -22.56 -13.38 9.84
CA ARG A 6 -21.83 -13.76 8.61
C ARG A 6 -22.30 -12.92 7.41
N ASN A 7 -23.59 -12.61 7.34
CA ASN A 7 -24.14 -11.84 6.23
C ASN A 7 -23.66 -10.39 6.23
N ILE A 8 -23.49 -9.79 7.41
CA ILE A 8 -22.97 -8.43 7.53
C ILE A 8 -21.50 -8.40 7.07
N ALA A 9 -20.69 -9.35 7.53
CA ALA A 9 -19.28 -9.44 7.17
C ALA A 9 -19.11 -9.60 5.66
N ILE A 10 -19.89 -10.48 5.02
CA ILE A 10 -19.82 -10.69 3.56
C ILE A 10 -20.17 -9.39 2.81
N ARG A 11 -21.19 -8.69 3.27
CA ARG A 11 -21.64 -7.43 2.66
C ARG A 11 -20.56 -6.34 2.79
N GLU A 12 -19.91 -6.26 3.93
CA GLU A 12 -18.82 -5.31 4.16
C GLU A 12 -17.62 -5.63 3.29
N GLU A 13 -17.25 -6.91 3.16
CA GLU A 13 -16.16 -7.34 2.28
C GLU A 13 -16.43 -6.95 0.83
N GLN A 14 -17.62 -7.19 0.34
CA GLN A 14 -18.00 -6.82 -1.03
C GLN A 14 -17.97 -5.30 -1.22
N ASN A 15 -18.38 -4.56 -0.22
CA ASN A 15 -18.44 -3.10 -0.29
C ASN A 15 -17.02 -2.48 -0.41
N TRP A 16 -16.05 -2.95 0.38
CA TRP A 16 -14.70 -2.36 0.30
C TRP A 16 -14.00 -2.69 -1.03
N LEU A 17 -14.21 -3.88 -1.57
CA LEU A 17 -13.66 -4.24 -2.89
C LEU A 17 -14.23 -3.35 -3.99
N GLU A 18 -15.53 -3.09 -3.95
CA GLU A 18 -16.18 -2.19 -4.91
C GLU A 18 -15.68 -0.75 -4.75
N THR A 19 -15.51 -0.30 -3.51
CA THR A 19 -14.95 1.02 -3.20
C THR A 19 -13.55 1.17 -3.79
N LEU A 20 -12.71 0.14 -3.67
CA LEU A 20 -11.35 0.15 -4.24
C LEU A 20 -11.36 0.14 -5.76
N LYS A 21 -12.28 -0.61 -6.37
CA LYS A 21 -12.44 -0.67 -7.82
C LYS A 21 -12.77 0.71 -8.39
N ASN A 22 -13.59 1.47 -7.64
CA ASN A 22 -14.06 2.80 -8.04
C ASN A 22 -13.18 3.94 -7.52
N ALA A 23 -11.99 3.63 -6.97
CA ALA A 23 -11.07 4.65 -6.46
C ALA A 23 -10.61 5.58 -7.59
N ILE A 24 -10.52 6.86 -7.27
CA ILE A 24 -10.04 7.89 -8.21
C ILE A 24 -8.54 7.69 -8.44
N SER A 25 -8.15 7.57 -9.71
CA SER A 25 -6.75 7.43 -10.13
C SER A 25 -6.30 8.55 -11.08
N ASP A 26 -7.23 9.40 -11.50
CA ASP A 26 -6.92 10.56 -12.34
C ASP A 26 -6.98 11.84 -11.49
N PRO A 27 -5.85 12.55 -11.33
CA PRO A 27 -5.83 13.82 -10.58
C PRO A 27 -6.87 14.83 -11.06
N LYS A 28 -7.18 14.86 -12.36
CA LYS A 28 -8.19 15.79 -12.91
C LYS A 28 -9.59 15.51 -12.33
N ILE A 29 -9.91 14.23 -12.11
CA ILE A 29 -11.21 13.83 -11.52
C ILE A 29 -11.23 14.27 -10.05
N LEU A 30 -10.13 14.06 -9.31
CA LEU A 30 -10.03 14.48 -7.91
C LEU A 30 -10.23 15.99 -7.78
N LEU A 31 -9.53 16.78 -8.61
CA LEU A 31 -9.64 18.26 -8.60
C LEU A 31 -11.07 18.71 -8.85
N LYS A 32 -11.73 18.14 -9.88
CA LYS A 32 -13.12 18.48 -10.19
C LYS A 32 -14.07 18.11 -9.04
N THR A 33 -13.86 16.95 -8.42
CA THR A 33 -14.69 16.48 -7.30
C THR A 33 -14.57 17.46 -6.10
N LEU A 34 -13.40 18.05 -5.93
CA LEU A 34 -13.11 18.98 -4.83
C LEU A 34 -13.35 20.46 -5.19
N ASN A 35 -13.89 20.74 -6.39
CA ASN A 35 -14.13 22.12 -6.88
C ASN A 35 -12.85 22.94 -6.94
N LEU A 36 -11.73 22.31 -7.34
CA LEU A 36 -10.45 22.98 -7.53
C LEU A 36 -10.19 23.18 -9.03
N PRO A 37 -9.67 24.34 -9.45
CA PRO A 37 -9.42 24.60 -10.88
C PRO A 37 -8.26 23.75 -11.41
N VAL A 38 -8.55 22.92 -12.40
CA VAL A 38 -7.59 21.93 -12.97
C VAL A 38 -6.34 22.64 -13.54
N GLU A 39 -6.56 23.82 -14.11
CA GLU A 39 -5.50 24.62 -14.74
C GLU A 39 -4.40 25.07 -13.77
N ASP A 40 -4.73 25.25 -12.49
CA ASP A 40 -3.76 25.64 -11.46
C ASP A 40 -2.80 24.49 -11.10
N PHE A 41 -3.14 23.26 -11.49
CA PHE A 41 -2.39 22.05 -11.13
C PHE A 41 -1.80 21.34 -12.36
N ALA A 42 -1.65 22.06 -13.49
CA ALA A 42 -1.22 21.43 -14.75
C ALA A 42 0.11 20.68 -14.63
N GLU A 43 1.08 21.25 -13.92
CA GLU A 43 2.39 20.62 -13.71
C GLU A 43 2.34 19.49 -12.69
N ASP A 44 1.52 19.65 -11.65
CA ASP A 44 1.35 18.64 -10.60
C ASP A 44 0.73 17.34 -11.15
N ILE A 45 -0.23 17.45 -12.06
CA ILE A 45 -0.89 16.30 -12.70
C ILE A 45 0.13 15.41 -13.43
N VAL A 46 1.18 15.98 -14.01
CA VAL A 46 2.21 15.24 -14.75
C VAL A 46 2.96 14.27 -13.82
N ALA A 47 3.12 14.63 -12.55
CA ALA A 47 3.86 13.83 -11.57
C ALA A 47 3.22 12.45 -11.28
N ARG A 48 1.97 12.23 -11.71
CA ARG A 48 1.35 10.88 -11.62
C ARG A 48 2.13 9.82 -12.41
N LYS A 49 2.98 10.24 -13.35
CA LYS A 49 3.86 9.34 -14.12
C LYS A 49 4.94 8.71 -13.25
N LEU A 50 5.38 9.41 -12.20
CA LEU A 50 6.40 8.92 -11.26
C LEU A 50 5.82 7.89 -10.29
N PHE A 51 4.63 8.19 -9.77
CA PHE A 51 3.94 7.31 -8.81
C PHE A 51 2.45 7.53 -8.96
N ALA A 52 1.73 6.48 -9.34
CA ALA A 52 0.31 6.53 -9.64
C ALA A 52 -0.50 7.04 -8.43
N MET A 53 -1.51 7.87 -8.73
CA MET A 53 -2.48 8.30 -7.71
C MET A 53 -3.55 7.21 -7.55
N ARG A 54 -3.99 7.00 -6.31
CA ARG A 54 -5.14 6.14 -6.01
C ARG A 54 -5.75 6.63 -4.69
N VAL A 55 -7.03 7.00 -4.74
CA VAL A 55 -7.74 7.48 -3.55
C VAL A 55 -9.23 7.07 -3.62
N PRO A 56 -9.74 6.27 -2.66
CA PRO A 56 -11.15 5.89 -2.61
C PRO A 56 -12.06 7.06 -2.24
N LEU A 57 -13.30 7.02 -2.74
CA LEU A 57 -14.28 8.08 -2.50
C LEU A 57 -14.52 8.39 -1.01
N PRO A 58 -14.63 7.41 -0.10
CA PRO A 58 -14.80 7.74 1.33
C PRO A 58 -13.63 8.53 1.95
N PHE A 59 -12.42 8.45 1.35
CA PHE A 59 -11.30 9.28 1.77
C PHE A 59 -11.45 10.70 1.22
N VAL A 60 -11.88 10.81 -0.05
CA VAL A 60 -12.10 12.12 -0.72
C VAL A 60 -13.21 12.91 -0.02
N GLU A 61 -14.26 12.24 0.44
CA GLU A 61 -15.40 12.86 1.13
C GLU A 61 -15.01 13.56 2.43
N LYS A 62 -13.85 13.23 3.00
CA LYS A 62 -13.32 13.87 4.21
C LYS A 62 -12.52 15.14 3.92
N MET A 63 -12.22 15.41 2.65
CA MET A 63 -11.44 16.58 2.22
C MET A 63 -12.33 17.83 2.14
N GLU A 64 -11.75 18.96 2.47
CA GLU A 64 -12.44 20.26 2.35
C GLU A 64 -12.47 20.72 0.89
N LYS A 65 -13.68 20.86 0.33
CA LYS A 65 -13.86 21.32 -1.06
C LYS A 65 -13.36 22.77 -1.21
N GLY A 66 -12.68 23.03 -2.31
CA GLY A 66 -12.14 24.35 -2.62
C GLY A 66 -10.88 24.71 -1.85
N ASN A 67 -10.37 23.82 -1.00
CA ASN A 67 -9.17 24.09 -0.21
C ASN A 67 -7.95 23.33 -0.76
N PRO A 68 -7.06 24.01 -1.53
CA PRO A 68 -5.86 23.33 -2.07
C PRO A 68 -4.80 23.02 -0.99
N LYS A 69 -4.99 23.48 0.24
CA LYS A 69 -4.10 23.22 1.38
C LYS A 69 -4.67 22.19 2.36
N ASP A 70 -5.78 21.53 2.01
CA ASP A 70 -6.35 20.49 2.84
C ASP A 70 -5.32 19.39 3.09
N PRO A 71 -5.06 18.99 4.35
CA PRO A 71 -4.01 18.01 4.65
C PRO A 71 -4.24 16.62 4.05
N LEU A 72 -5.50 16.21 3.86
CA LEU A 72 -5.80 14.91 3.23
C LEU A 72 -5.59 14.98 1.72
N PHE A 73 -5.95 16.11 1.09
CA PHE A 73 -5.68 16.35 -0.32
C PHE A 73 -4.17 16.30 -0.60
N LEU A 74 -3.37 16.98 0.22
CA LEU A 74 -1.91 17.02 0.05
C LEU A 74 -1.25 15.64 0.22
N GLN A 75 -1.87 14.70 0.93
CA GLN A 75 -1.35 13.34 1.09
C GLN A 75 -1.46 12.52 -0.20
N VAL A 76 -2.37 12.85 -1.10
CA VAL A 76 -2.68 12.01 -2.26
C VAL A 76 -2.50 12.72 -3.61
N MET A 77 -2.62 14.05 -3.65
CA MET A 77 -2.46 14.81 -4.90
C MET A 77 -1.00 14.79 -5.34
N THR A 78 -0.78 14.46 -6.59
CA THR A 78 0.55 14.47 -7.22
C THR A 78 1.10 15.90 -7.23
N ALA A 79 2.43 16.04 -7.16
CA ALA A 79 3.06 17.35 -7.07
C ALA A 79 4.32 17.41 -7.94
N GLN A 80 4.49 18.53 -8.66
CA GLN A 80 5.68 18.73 -9.52
C GLN A 80 7.00 18.64 -8.75
N GLN A 81 6.99 18.94 -7.45
CA GLN A 81 8.15 18.82 -6.59
C GLN A 81 8.71 17.39 -6.53
N GLU A 82 7.89 16.39 -6.89
CA GLU A 82 8.33 14.99 -6.91
C GLU A 82 9.40 14.70 -7.99
N PHE A 83 9.56 15.62 -8.96
CA PHE A 83 10.61 15.52 -9.97
C PHE A 83 11.97 16.03 -9.48
N ILE A 84 12.02 16.71 -8.32
CA ILE A 84 13.24 17.29 -7.80
C ILE A 84 14.12 16.18 -7.22
N GLU A 85 15.33 16.04 -7.78
CA GLU A 85 16.38 15.17 -7.24
C GLU A 85 17.19 16.00 -6.24
N ALA A 86 17.21 15.57 -4.99
CA ALA A 86 17.91 16.28 -3.92
C ALA A 86 19.11 15.47 -3.44
N GLU A 87 20.26 16.13 -3.29
CA GLU A 87 21.49 15.51 -2.80
C GLU A 87 21.24 14.91 -1.41
N GLY A 88 21.76 13.69 -1.21
CA GLY A 88 21.60 12.97 0.06
C GLY A 88 20.33 12.13 0.17
N PHE A 89 19.47 12.16 -0.84
CA PHE A 89 18.25 11.32 -0.87
C PHE A 89 18.38 10.20 -1.90
N SER A 90 17.82 9.03 -1.61
CA SER A 90 17.86 7.87 -2.49
C SER A 90 16.45 7.30 -2.74
N GLN A 91 16.33 6.50 -3.79
CA GLN A 91 15.07 5.80 -4.11
C GLN A 91 14.81 4.59 -3.20
N ASP A 92 15.82 4.14 -2.48
CA ASP A 92 15.73 3.05 -1.49
C ASP A 92 16.32 3.54 -0.15
N PRO A 93 15.62 4.43 0.56
CA PRO A 93 16.17 5.08 1.76
C PRO A 93 16.45 4.15 2.93
N LEU A 94 15.92 2.92 2.89
CA LEU A 94 16.10 1.94 3.96
C LEU A 94 16.96 0.74 3.52
N ASP A 95 17.52 0.75 2.30
CA ASP A 95 18.29 -0.35 1.71
C ASP A 95 17.51 -1.69 1.75
N GLU A 96 16.21 -1.62 1.45
CA GLU A 96 15.32 -2.80 1.52
C GLU A 96 15.53 -3.75 0.34
N GLN A 97 15.90 -3.23 -0.83
CA GLN A 97 16.07 -4.05 -2.03
C GLN A 97 17.16 -5.11 -1.85
N GLN A 98 18.23 -4.77 -1.13
CA GLN A 98 19.33 -5.69 -0.83
C GLN A 98 19.00 -6.71 0.26
N LYS A 99 17.91 -6.49 1.00
CA LYS A 99 17.50 -7.36 2.10
C LYS A 99 16.32 -8.26 1.73
N ASN A 100 15.98 -8.32 0.45
CA ASN A 100 14.91 -9.17 -0.09
C ASN A 100 15.45 -10.61 -0.25
N ALA A 101 15.47 -11.36 0.85
CA ALA A 101 16.12 -12.67 0.95
C ALA A 101 15.50 -13.72 0.03
N VAL A 102 14.15 -13.75 -0.01
CA VAL A 102 13.34 -14.53 -0.95
C VAL A 102 12.11 -13.68 -1.28
N PRO A 103 11.35 -13.99 -2.33
CA PRO A 103 10.13 -13.23 -2.62
C PRO A 103 9.27 -13.05 -1.37
N ASN A 104 8.83 -11.83 -1.15
CA ASN A 104 7.97 -11.40 -0.03
C ASN A 104 8.66 -11.35 1.35
N ILE A 105 10.00 -11.54 1.45
CA ILE A 105 10.72 -11.45 2.73
C ILE A 105 11.79 -10.37 2.68
N LEU A 106 11.71 -9.41 3.60
CA LEU A 106 12.79 -8.47 3.90
C LEU A 106 13.38 -8.86 5.26
N HIS A 107 14.58 -9.45 5.27
CA HIS A 107 15.25 -9.94 6.48
C HIS A 107 16.46 -9.06 6.78
N LYS A 108 16.22 -7.99 7.55
CA LYS A 108 17.22 -6.98 7.89
C LYS A 108 17.80 -7.18 9.30
N TYR A 109 17.03 -7.74 10.21
CA TYR A 109 17.40 -7.92 11.62
C TYR A 109 17.43 -9.40 11.96
N GLN A 110 18.33 -9.80 12.86
CA GLN A 110 18.56 -11.21 13.18
C GLN A 110 17.29 -11.98 13.59
N ASN A 111 16.49 -11.39 14.49
CA ASN A 111 15.35 -12.10 15.11
C ASN A 111 13.97 -11.64 14.58
N ARG A 112 13.93 -10.80 13.55
CA ARG A 112 12.65 -10.32 13.00
C ARG A 112 12.75 -10.02 11.51
N LEU A 113 11.64 -10.19 10.81
CA LEU A 113 11.57 -9.87 9.39
C LEU A 113 10.25 -9.20 9.02
N LEU A 114 10.23 -8.55 7.85
CA LEU A 114 9.00 -8.05 7.25
C LEU A 114 8.53 -9.05 6.20
N PHE A 115 7.28 -9.46 6.33
CA PHE A 115 6.59 -10.32 5.36
C PHE A 115 5.72 -9.41 4.49
N MET A 116 6.13 -9.23 3.23
CA MET A 116 5.46 -8.36 2.26
C MET A 116 4.21 -9.06 1.72
N ALA A 117 3.11 -8.98 2.49
CA ALA A 117 1.88 -9.75 2.20
C ALA A 117 1.20 -9.30 0.91
N LYS A 118 1.14 -7.99 0.66
CA LYS A 118 0.53 -7.42 -0.55
C LYS A 118 1.34 -6.23 -1.05
N GLY A 119 1.42 -6.08 -2.39
CA GLY A 119 2.12 -4.95 -3.01
C GLY A 119 1.24 -3.72 -3.25
N GLY A 120 -0.09 -3.87 -3.19
CA GLY A 120 -1.01 -2.77 -3.43
C GLY A 120 -1.43 -2.05 -2.15
N CYS A 121 -1.91 -0.81 -2.31
CA CYS A 121 -2.51 -0.01 -1.23
C CYS A 121 -3.90 0.46 -1.62
N ALA A 122 -4.76 0.68 -0.63
CA ALA A 122 -6.05 1.33 -0.85
C ALA A 122 -5.84 2.80 -1.25
N VAL A 123 -4.84 3.46 -0.64
CA VAL A 123 -4.48 4.86 -0.90
C VAL A 123 -2.99 4.93 -1.22
N ASN A 124 -2.62 5.57 -2.33
CA ASN A 124 -1.21 5.79 -2.68
C ASN A 124 -0.74 7.13 -2.10
N CYS A 125 -0.13 7.08 -0.91
CA CYS A 125 0.36 8.27 -0.21
C CYS A 125 1.58 8.86 -0.93
N ARG A 126 1.60 10.18 -1.12
CA ARG A 126 2.72 10.84 -1.83
C ARG A 126 4.07 10.72 -1.09
N TYR A 127 4.02 10.57 0.22
CA TYR A 127 5.22 10.40 1.05
C TYR A 127 5.66 8.93 1.20
N CYS A 128 5.18 8.03 0.37
CA CYS A 128 5.50 6.60 0.47
C CYS A 128 6.99 6.36 0.18
N PHE A 129 7.74 5.87 1.17
CA PHE A 129 9.17 5.57 1.03
C PHE A 129 9.42 4.31 0.19
N ARG A 130 8.37 3.48 0.01
CA ARG A 130 8.43 2.26 -0.81
C ARG A 130 7.85 2.46 -2.22
N ARG A 131 7.75 3.70 -2.70
CA ARG A 131 7.18 3.96 -4.03
C ARG A 131 8.02 3.35 -5.17
N HIS A 132 9.30 3.05 -4.91
CA HIS A 132 10.24 2.42 -5.86
C HIS A 132 10.56 0.97 -5.50
N PHE A 133 9.87 0.39 -4.52
CA PHE A 133 10.09 -1.00 -4.11
C PHE A 133 9.65 -1.97 -5.22
N PRO A 134 10.42 -3.04 -5.51
CA PRO A 134 10.12 -3.95 -6.61
C PRO A 134 8.97 -4.93 -6.27
N TYR A 135 7.75 -4.43 -6.27
CA TYR A 135 6.56 -5.23 -5.96
C TYR A 135 6.28 -6.31 -6.99
N ASP A 136 6.78 -6.17 -8.21
CA ASP A 136 6.71 -7.20 -9.26
C ASP A 136 7.45 -8.47 -8.85
N GLN A 137 8.54 -8.33 -8.10
CA GLN A 137 9.34 -9.45 -7.57
C GLN A 137 8.74 -10.00 -6.25
N ASN A 138 7.75 -9.30 -5.69
CA ASN A 138 7.12 -9.62 -4.41
C ASN A 138 5.60 -9.69 -4.59
N PRO A 139 5.09 -10.65 -5.40
CA PRO A 139 3.72 -10.60 -5.92
C PRO A 139 2.60 -10.80 -4.89
N GLY A 140 2.90 -11.24 -3.67
CA GLY A 140 1.91 -11.35 -2.60
C GLY A 140 0.77 -12.31 -2.94
N ASN A 141 1.10 -13.52 -3.37
CA ASN A 141 0.15 -14.61 -3.65
C ASN A 141 0.57 -15.88 -2.91
N LYS A 142 -0.30 -16.90 -2.88
CA LYS A 142 -0.06 -18.12 -2.10
C LYS A 142 1.23 -18.84 -2.46
N THR A 143 1.65 -18.80 -3.73
CA THR A 143 2.89 -19.45 -4.17
C THR A 143 4.11 -18.76 -3.58
N SER A 144 4.18 -17.44 -3.71
CA SER A 144 5.30 -16.66 -3.14
C SER A 144 5.26 -16.65 -1.62
N TRP A 145 4.06 -16.67 -1.04
CA TRP A 145 3.89 -16.77 0.43
C TRP A 145 4.41 -18.12 0.96
N GLN A 146 4.20 -19.21 0.22
CA GLN A 146 4.73 -20.52 0.65
C GLN A 146 6.26 -20.50 0.71
N GLN A 147 6.92 -19.89 -0.29
CA GLN A 147 8.37 -19.72 -0.28
C GLN A 147 8.84 -18.91 0.94
N ALA A 148 8.08 -17.87 1.28
CA ALA A 148 8.39 -17.03 2.45
C ALA A 148 8.21 -17.82 3.76
N ILE A 149 7.17 -18.64 3.86
CA ILE A 149 6.90 -19.50 5.02
C ILE A 149 8.02 -20.55 5.16
N ASP A 150 8.42 -21.18 4.05
CA ASP A 150 9.50 -22.17 4.03
C ASP A 150 10.83 -21.53 4.48
N TYR A 151 11.07 -20.28 4.09
CA TYR A 151 12.23 -19.50 4.56
C TYR A 151 12.17 -19.33 6.08
N ILE A 152 11.04 -18.89 6.61
CA ILE A 152 10.85 -18.69 8.06
C ILE A 152 11.10 -20.01 8.82
N ALA A 153 10.54 -21.11 8.33
CA ALA A 153 10.67 -22.43 8.96
C ALA A 153 12.13 -22.91 9.05
N THR A 154 13.01 -22.42 8.17
CA THR A 154 14.43 -22.80 8.18
C THR A 154 15.32 -21.82 8.97
N HIS A 155 14.72 -20.81 9.61
CA HIS A 155 15.44 -19.77 10.35
C HIS A 155 14.89 -19.67 11.79
N PRO A 156 15.28 -20.60 12.68
CA PRO A 156 14.73 -20.65 14.05
C PRO A 156 15.09 -19.45 14.92
N GLU A 157 16.01 -18.59 14.47
CA GLU A 157 16.35 -17.34 15.15
C GLU A 157 15.27 -16.27 14.97
N ILE A 158 14.32 -16.44 14.04
CA ILE A 158 13.23 -15.49 13.82
C ILE A 158 12.16 -15.67 14.91
N GLU A 159 11.97 -14.65 15.71
CA GLU A 159 10.98 -14.61 16.81
C GLU A 159 9.75 -13.75 16.44
N GLU A 160 9.89 -12.89 15.42
CA GLU A 160 8.84 -11.93 15.06
C GLU A 160 8.70 -11.79 13.55
N VAL A 161 7.48 -11.95 13.07
CA VAL A 161 7.11 -11.71 11.68
C VAL A 161 6.17 -10.51 11.62
N ILE A 162 6.58 -9.44 10.94
CA ILE A 162 5.78 -8.22 10.79
C ILE A 162 5.17 -8.21 9.39
N PHE A 163 3.86 -8.38 9.30
CA PHE A 163 3.17 -8.31 8.00
C PHE A 163 3.15 -6.88 7.48
N SER A 164 3.63 -6.71 6.26
CA SER A 164 3.86 -5.41 5.65
C SER A 164 3.60 -5.48 4.13
N GLY A 165 4.18 -4.56 3.37
CA GLY A 165 4.05 -4.47 1.92
C GLY A 165 3.71 -3.06 1.49
N GLY A 166 2.79 -2.95 0.54
CA GLY A 166 2.01 -1.74 0.34
C GLY A 166 1.10 -1.60 1.56
N ASP A 167 0.00 -2.33 1.53
CA ASP A 167 -0.92 -2.41 2.66
C ASP A 167 -1.32 -3.88 2.85
N PRO A 168 -0.87 -4.53 3.92
CA PRO A 168 -1.19 -5.96 4.13
C PRO A 168 -2.70 -6.21 4.27
N MET A 169 -3.47 -5.19 4.70
CA MET A 169 -4.93 -5.30 4.82
C MET A 169 -5.65 -5.35 3.46
N MET A 170 -4.91 -5.24 2.36
CA MET A 170 -5.44 -5.52 1.02
C MET A 170 -5.66 -7.02 0.78
N ALA A 171 -5.17 -7.89 1.65
CA ALA A 171 -5.42 -9.33 1.58
C ALA A 171 -6.84 -9.62 2.08
N LYS A 172 -7.52 -10.56 1.40
CA LYS A 172 -8.87 -10.99 1.78
C LYS A 172 -8.82 -11.85 3.05
N ASP A 173 -9.92 -11.92 3.77
CA ASP A 173 -10.04 -12.76 4.98
C ASP A 173 -9.62 -14.20 4.73
N SER A 174 -10.00 -14.77 3.57
CA SER A 174 -9.61 -16.14 3.18
C SER A 174 -8.11 -16.28 2.91
N GLU A 175 -7.46 -15.21 2.49
CA GLU A 175 -6.00 -15.18 2.30
C GLU A 175 -5.30 -15.08 3.65
N TRP A 176 -5.82 -14.22 4.55
CA TRP A 176 -5.32 -14.09 5.92
C TRP A 176 -5.47 -15.41 6.68
N ALA A 177 -6.64 -16.07 6.59
CA ALA A 177 -6.87 -17.36 7.23
C ALA A 177 -5.81 -18.39 6.79
N TRP A 178 -5.58 -18.47 5.47
CA TRP A 178 -4.59 -19.39 4.89
C TRP A 178 -3.17 -19.10 5.39
N LEU A 179 -2.81 -17.79 5.42
CA LEU A 179 -1.46 -17.35 5.79
C LEU A 179 -1.18 -17.56 7.28
N LEU A 180 -2.12 -17.15 8.13
CA LEU A 180 -1.96 -17.25 9.59
C LEU A 180 -1.95 -18.70 10.08
N GLU A 181 -2.75 -19.59 9.48
CA GLU A 181 -2.75 -21.02 9.77
C GLU A 181 -1.35 -21.61 9.58
N ARG A 182 -0.65 -21.18 8.62
CA ARG A 182 0.70 -21.65 8.32
C ARG A 182 1.82 -20.97 9.11
N UNK A 183 1.73 -19.76 9.29
CA UNK A 183 2.65 -19.04 10.07
C UNK A 183 2.55 -19.38 11.49
N UNK A 184 1.45 -19.98 11.97
CA UNK A 184 1.27 -20.35 13.29
C UNK A 184 1.67 -21.78 13.53
N UNK A 185 1.84 -22.50 12.55
CA UNK A 185 2.29 -23.83 12.53
C UNK A 185 3.77 -23.92 12.51
N UNK A 186 4.30 -23.12 12.15
CA UNK A 186 5.65 -23.09 12.03
C UNK A 186 6.38 -22.57 13.18
#